data_09a8bf5909546597faf340e9536571b2
#
_entry.id   09a8bf5909546597faf340e9536571b2
#
_cell.length_a   1.000
_cell.length_b   1.000
_cell.length_c   1.000
_cell.angle_alpha   90.00
_cell.angle_beta   90.00
_cell.angle_gamma   90.00
#
_symmetry.space_group_name_H-M   'P 1'
#
loop_
_entity.id
_entity.type
_entity.pdbx_description
1 polymer ?
#
loop_
_entity_poly.entity_id
_entity_poly.type
_entity_poly.pdbx_seq_one_letter_code
_entity_poly.pdbx_strand_id
1 'polypeptide(L)'
;MTDASEWRGRVGDAWAEEWRRTDRSLSGIQQALLDTLLPLLPPAAAVLDIGCGAGATSLALADIRPDARITGLDLSEPLIAAARDRAGKRAVFEIGDASAWNPADGRRFDVLMSRHGVMFFDDPVAAFRHLRGLAVAGAPLIFSCFRGRDENRWAADLVPVIHQFAPQQAALPPPPQGPFAFADPERIRSILAGAGFDAARIEPVDCDFITGEGADPVAETIAYFRRIGPFAALLRAIEEARRDEALAMVEAIAAGHRSGDRVVFSAAAWIVSCVSA
;
A
#
# COMPACT_ATOMS: atom_id res chain seq x y z
N MET A 1 -16.38 -0.40 -0.64
CA MET A 1 -15.29 -0.72 -1.60
C MET A 1 -14.49 0.55 -1.79
N THR A 2 -13.17 0.46 -1.82
CA THR A 2 -12.31 1.62 -2.08
C THR A 2 -12.02 1.63 -3.58
N ASP A 3 -12.76 2.41 -4.33
CA ASP A 3 -12.59 2.60 -5.77
C ASP A 3 -11.77 3.85 -6.10
N ALA A 4 -11.52 4.08 -7.39
CA ALA A 4 -10.74 5.22 -7.87
C ALA A 4 -11.33 6.57 -7.43
N SER A 5 -12.66 6.69 -7.24
CA SER A 5 -13.30 7.95 -6.83
C SER A 5 -13.04 8.24 -5.34
N GLU A 6 -13.01 7.21 -4.49
CA GLU A 6 -12.67 7.36 -3.07
C GLU A 6 -11.21 7.78 -2.87
N TRP A 7 -10.28 7.28 -3.71
CA TRP A 7 -8.87 7.70 -3.69
C TRP A 7 -8.68 9.15 -4.14
N ARG A 8 -9.50 9.66 -5.07
CA ARG A 8 -9.51 11.08 -5.45
C ARG A 8 -10.17 12.00 -4.41
N GLY A 9 -10.82 11.43 -3.41
CA GLY A 9 -11.54 12.16 -2.37
C GLY A 9 -11.10 11.75 -0.97
N ARG A 10 -12.06 11.53 -0.11
CA ARG A 10 -11.91 11.31 1.34
C ARG A 10 -10.84 10.30 1.74
N VAL A 11 -10.67 9.20 1.00
CA VAL A 11 -9.64 8.19 1.34
C VAL A 11 -8.27 8.79 1.10
N GLY A 12 -8.04 9.41 -0.06
CA GLY A 12 -6.78 10.10 -0.38
C GLY A 12 -6.45 11.20 0.64
N ASP A 13 -7.45 12.01 1.05
CA ASP A 13 -7.28 13.06 2.07
C ASP A 13 -6.80 12.44 3.40
N ALA A 14 -7.48 11.39 3.88
CA ALA A 14 -7.13 10.74 5.14
C ALA A 14 -5.72 10.14 5.09
N TRP A 15 -5.34 9.51 3.97
CA TRP A 15 -4.00 8.94 3.80
C TRP A 15 -2.93 10.03 3.67
N ALA A 16 -3.26 11.17 3.06
CA ALA A 16 -2.35 12.30 2.97
C ALA A 16 -2.09 12.95 4.34
N GLU A 17 -3.08 13.01 5.22
CA GLU A 17 -2.89 13.50 6.59
C GLU A 17 -2.10 12.50 7.45
N GLU A 18 -2.28 11.21 7.22
CA GLU A 18 -1.70 10.11 8.01
C GLU A 18 -0.42 9.53 7.40
N TRP A 19 0.20 10.18 6.42
CA TRP A 19 1.33 9.58 5.69
C TRP A 19 2.51 9.18 6.61
N ARG A 20 2.77 9.95 7.68
CA ARG A 20 3.87 9.63 8.62
C ARG A 20 3.62 8.31 9.35
N ARG A 21 2.40 8.08 9.82
CA ARG A 21 1.99 6.84 10.48
C ARG A 21 1.96 5.68 9.50
N THR A 22 1.49 5.92 8.29
CA THR A 22 1.47 4.93 7.20
C THR A 22 2.89 4.52 6.80
N ASP A 23 3.80 5.48 6.61
CA ASP A 23 5.20 5.18 6.27
C ASP A 23 5.87 4.36 7.37
N ARG A 24 5.65 4.69 8.65
CA ARG A 24 6.14 3.92 9.80
C ARG A 24 5.58 2.50 9.80
N SER A 25 4.26 2.35 9.65
CA SER A 25 3.62 1.04 9.72
C SER A 25 4.04 0.10 8.57
N LEU A 26 4.35 0.63 7.41
CA LEU A 26 4.78 -0.14 6.24
C LEU A 26 6.31 -0.19 6.05
N SER A 27 7.10 0.27 7.02
CA SER A 27 8.56 0.39 6.87
C SER A 27 9.25 -0.95 6.64
N GLY A 28 8.83 -2.02 7.33
CA GLY A 28 9.39 -3.36 7.13
C GLY A 28 9.11 -3.92 5.74
N ILE A 29 7.90 -3.71 5.22
CA ILE A 29 7.53 -4.11 3.86
C ILE A 29 8.30 -3.28 2.82
N GLN A 30 8.47 -1.98 3.05
CA GLN A 30 9.27 -1.12 2.18
C GLN A 30 10.72 -1.61 2.09
N GLN A 31 11.32 -1.97 3.22
CA GLN A 31 12.69 -2.50 3.23
C GLN A 31 12.81 -3.76 2.39
N ALA A 32 11.92 -4.74 2.58
CA ALA A 32 11.92 -5.97 1.79
C ALA A 32 11.71 -5.73 0.28
N LEU A 33 10.84 -4.77 -0.06
CA LEU A 33 10.63 -4.35 -1.46
C LEU A 33 11.91 -3.77 -2.06
N LEU A 34 12.59 -2.87 -1.34
CA LEU A 34 13.84 -2.25 -1.80
C LEU A 34 14.98 -3.25 -1.88
N ASP A 35 15.11 -4.18 -0.94
CA ASP A 35 16.12 -5.24 -0.97
C ASP A 35 15.98 -6.13 -2.21
N THR A 36 14.73 -6.40 -2.63
CA THR A 36 14.43 -7.14 -3.87
C THR A 36 14.71 -6.30 -5.13
N LEU A 37 14.41 -5.02 -5.09
CA LEU A 37 14.51 -4.09 -6.21
C LEU A 37 15.96 -3.71 -6.55
N LEU A 38 16.76 -3.36 -5.53
CA LEU A 38 18.08 -2.75 -5.70
C LEU A 38 19.04 -3.57 -6.58
N PRO A 39 19.12 -4.91 -6.47
CA PRO A 39 19.99 -5.73 -7.33
C PRO A 39 19.59 -5.72 -8.82
N LEU A 40 18.36 -5.33 -9.13
CA LEU A 40 17.78 -5.34 -10.47
C LEU A 40 17.87 -3.98 -11.17
N LEU A 41 18.30 -2.93 -10.45
CA LEU A 41 18.35 -1.57 -10.97
C LEU A 41 19.61 -1.35 -11.84
N PRO A 42 19.47 -1.04 -13.14
CA PRO A 42 20.60 -0.60 -13.94
C PRO A 42 21.11 0.78 -13.48
N PRO A 43 22.33 1.17 -13.88
CA PRO A 43 22.80 2.55 -13.68
C PRO A 43 21.86 3.56 -14.34
N ALA A 44 21.62 4.69 -13.68
CA ALA A 44 20.75 5.78 -14.13
C ALA A 44 19.34 5.35 -14.57
N ALA A 45 18.81 4.29 -13.92
CA ALA A 45 17.50 3.69 -14.23
C ALA A 45 16.37 4.71 -14.24
N ALA A 46 15.47 4.60 -15.20
CA ALA A 46 14.15 5.24 -15.18
C ALA A 46 13.17 4.31 -14.42
N VAL A 47 12.67 4.75 -13.28
CA VAL A 47 11.81 3.97 -12.39
C VAL A 47 10.43 4.60 -12.32
N LEU A 48 9.36 3.79 -12.45
CA LEU A 48 7.98 4.18 -12.18
C LEU A 48 7.52 3.56 -10.86
N ASP A 49 7.14 4.40 -9.89
CA ASP A 49 6.51 4.00 -8.63
C ASP A 49 4.99 4.15 -8.76
N ILE A 50 4.28 3.03 -8.82
CA ILE A 50 2.85 2.92 -9.10
C ILE A 50 2.06 2.97 -7.79
N GLY A 51 1.15 3.94 -7.65
CA GLY A 51 0.45 4.20 -6.39
C GLY A 51 1.45 4.65 -5.31
N CYS A 52 2.27 5.64 -5.64
CA CYS A 52 3.39 6.08 -4.80
C CYS A 52 2.98 6.72 -3.48
N GLY A 53 1.71 7.10 -3.32
CA GLY A 53 1.20 7.80 -2.15
C GLY A 53 1.97 9.09 -1.87
N ALA A 54 2.36 9.31 -0.61
CA ALA A 54 3.20 10.44 -0.20
C ALA A 54 4.71 10.25 -0.52
N GLY A 55 5.06 9.31 -1.40
CA GLY A 55 6.38 9.17 -1.99
C GLY A 55 7.44 8.47 -1.13
N ALA A 56 7.07 7.75 -0.06
CA ALA A 56 8.05 7.16 0.86
C ALA A 56 9.06 6.24 0.17
N THR A 57 8.58 5.30 -0.66
CA THR A 57 9.42 4.32 -1.36
C THR A 57 10.27 4.99 -2.44
N SER A 58 9.67 5.90 -3.21
CA SER A 58 10.37 6.72 -4.19
C SER A 58 11.54 7.49 -3.58
N LEU A 59 11.30 8.15 -2.44
CA LEU A 59 12.32 8.98 -1.78
C LEU A 59 13.41 8.13 -1.13
N ALA A 60 13.05 7.01 -0.49
CA ALA A 60 14.03 6.08 0.05
C ALA A 60 14.92 5.49 -1.06
N LEU A 61 14.33 5.17 -2.22
CA LEU A 61 15.12 4.73 -3.39
C LEU A 61 16.04 5.83 -3.91
N ALA A 62 15.56 7.07 -4.01
CA ALA A 62 16.37 8.21 -4.46
C ALA A 62 17.56 8.50 -3.54
N ASP A 63 17.40 8.30 -2.23
CA ASP A 63 18.49 8.49 -1.26
C ASP A 63 19.56 7.38 -1.41
N ILE A 64 19.18 6.16 -1.76
CA ILE A 64 20.10 5.02 -1.99
C ILE A 64 20.73 5.08 -3.39
N ARG A 65 19.95 5.48 -4.40
CA ARG A 65 20.32 5.51 -5.81
C ARG A 65 20.08 6.91 -6.39
N PRO A 66 20.93 7.89 -6.06
CA PRO A 66 20.77 9.28 -6.52
C PRO A 66 20.97 9.44 -8.03
N ASP A 67 21.46 8.41 -8.72
CA ASP A 67 21.56 8.34 -10.17
C ASP A 67 20.24 7.94 -10.85
N ALA A 68 19.29 7.32 -10.13
CA ALA A 68 18.01 6.91 -10.69
C ALA A 68 17.07 8.10 -10.95
N ARG A 69 16.31 8.01 -12.04
CA ARG A 69 15.26 8.97 -12.39
C ARG A 69 13.90 8.39 -12.00
N ILE A 70 13.37 8.84 -10.88
CA ILE A 70 12.16 8.26 -10.29
C ILE A 70 10.95 9.14 -10.63
N THR A 71 9.91 8.50 -11.17
CA THR A 71 8.59 9.08 -11.36
C THR A 71 7.61 8.35 -10.46
N GLY A 72 7.00 9.03 -9.50
CA GLY A 72 5.90 8.51 -8.69
C GLY A 72 4.56 8.92 -9.29
N LEU A 73 3.63 7.98 -9.37
CA LEU A 73 2.28 8.19 -9.90
C LEU A 73 1.23 7.78 -8.87
N ASP A 74 0.25 8.64 -8.61
CA ASP A 74 -0.87 8.36 -7.73
C ASP A 74 -2.14 9.09 -8.20
N LEU A 75 -3.32 8.53 -7.86
CA LEU A 75 -4.62 9.13 -8.14
C LEU A 75 -4.95 10.33 -7.25
N SER A 76 -4.37 10.35 -6.05
CA SER A 76 -4.71 11.31 -5.00
C SER A 76 -3.87 12.58 -5.12
N GLU A 77 -4.52 13.69 -5.44
CA GLU A 77 -3.87 15.01 -5.47
C GLU A 77 -3.25 15.39 -4.12
N PRO A 78 -3.91 15.20 -2.94
CA PRO A 78 -3.32 15.49 -1.64
C PRO A 78 -2.08 14.65 -1.33
N LEU A 79 -2.06 13.37 -1.70
CA LEU A 79 -0.88 12.51 -1.55
C LEU A 79 0.29 12.98 -2.44
N ILE A 80 0.01 13.33 -3.69
CA ILE A 80 1.01 13.87 -4.60
C ILE A 80 1.54 15.23 -4.12
N ALA A 81 0.69 16.08 -3.57
CA ALA A 81 1.14 17.34 -2.96
C ALA A 81 2.13 17.06 -1.81
N ALA A 82 1.78 16.15 -0.89
CA ALA A 82 2.67 15.74 0.20
C ALA A 82 3.99 15.13 -0.32
N ALA A 83 3.94 14.31 -1.38
CA ALA A 83 5.13 13.74 -1.99
C ALA A 83 6.05 14.81 -2.62
N ARG A 84 5.48 15.79 -3.31
CA ARG A 84 6.22 16.92 -3.90
C ARG A 84 6.89 17.80 -2.85
N ASP A 85 6.19 18.10 -1.76
CA ASP A 85 6.74 18.88 -0.64
C ASP A 85 7.96 18.21 0.00
N ARG A 86 7.95 16.87 0.06
CA ARG A 86 9.04 16.04 0.61
C ARG A 86 10.22 15.87 -0.34
N ALA A 87 9.96 15.90 -1.64
CA ALA A 87 10.92 15.44 -2.65
C ALA A 87 12.08 16.40 -2.91
N GLY A 88 11.81 17.68 -2.94
CA GLY A 88 12.77 18.62 -3.53
C GLY A 88 13.02 18.29 -5.00
N LYS A 89 14.27 17.89 -5.33
CA LYS A 89 14.68 17.50 -6.70
C LYS A 89 14.96 16.00 -6.86
N ARG A 90 14.66 15.18 -5.82
CA ARG A 90 15.05 13.75 -5.78
C ARG A 90 14.18 12.86 -6.68
N ALA A 91 12.92 13.22 -6.89
CA ALA A 91 11.96 12.48 -7.70
C ALA A 91 10.91 13.43 -8.28
N VAL A 92 10.23 13.00 -9.32
CA VAL A 92 9.07 13.69 -9.92
C VAL A 92 7.81 12.95 -9.53
N PHE A 93 6.75 13.69 -9.20
CA PHE A 93 5.46 13.12 -8.81
C PHE A 93 4.33 13.66 -9.67
N GLU A 94 3.54 12.75 -10.26
CA GLU A 94 2.47 13.07 -11.19
C GLU A 94 1.13 12.51 -10.69
N ILE A 95 0.05 13.25 -10.95
CA ILE A 95 -1.31 12.79 -10.68
C ILE A 95 -1.78 12.01 -11.89
N GLY A 96 -2.23 10.77 -11.70
CA GLY A 96 -2.73 9.97 -12.81
C GLY A 96 -3.24 8.61 -12.39
N ASP A 97 -4.10 8.06 -13.24
CA ASP A 97 -4.59 6.69 -13.12
C ASP A 97 -3.60 5.74 -13.78
N ALA A 98 -2.92 4.94 -12.99
CA ALA A 98 -1.90 4.01 -13.49
C ALA A 98 -2.42 2.97 -14.49
N SER A 99 -3.74 2.74 -14.53
CA SER A 99 -4.36 1.86 -15.52
C SER A 99 -4.48 2.46 -16.92
N ALA A 100 -4.29 3.79 -17.06
CA ALA A 100 -4.49 4.52 -18.31
C ALA A 100 -3.46 5.64 -18.56
N TRP A 101 -2.67 6.02 -17.54
CA TRP A 101 -1.70 7.11 -17.64
C TRP A 101 -0.57 6.79 -18.62
N ASN A 102 -0.16 7.80 -19.38
CA ASN A 102 1.01 7.74 -20.24
C ASN A 102 1.92 8.96 -20.00
N PRO A 103 3.24 8.78 -19.98
CA PRO A 103 4.15 9.92 -19.87
C PRO A 103 4.05 10.81 -21.10
N ALA A 104 3.95 12.14 -20.88
CA ALA A 104 3.76 13.11 -21.96
C ALA A 104 4.89 13.13 -22.99
N ASP A 105 6.11 12.75 -22.58
CA ASP A 105 7.29 12.68 -23.43
C ASP A 105 7.50 11.30 -24.10
N GLY A 106 6.59 10.34 -23.86
CA GLY A 106 6.67 9.01 -24.44
C GLY A 106 7.82 8.15 -23.89
N ARG A 107 8.48 8.57 -22.77
CA ARG A 107 9.55 7.78 -22.14
C ARG A 107 9.07 6.41 -21.72
N ARG A 108 9.99 5.47 -21.64
CA ARG A 108 9.77 4.13 -21.08
C ARG A 108 10.59 3.97 -19.81
N PHE A 109 10.17 3.02 -18.99
CA PHE A 109 10.77 2.76 -17.70
C PHE A 109 11.59 1.47 -17.72
N ASP A 110 12.76 1.54 -17.12
CA ASP A 110 13.67 0.39 -16.95
C ASP A 110 13.18 -0.54 -15.83
N VAL A 111 12.41 0.00 -14.88
CA VAL A 111 11.87 -0.73 -13.73
C VAL A 111 10.49 -0.16 -13.35
N LEU A 112 9.57 -1.05 -13.03
CA LEU A 112 8.29 -0.73 -12.41
C LEU A 112 8.28 -1.21 -10.96
N MET A 113 7.82 -0.38 -10.03
CA MET A 113 7.67 -0.78 -8.64
C MET A 113 6.33 -0.31 -8.05
N SER A 114 5.87 -0.96 -6.97
CA SER A 114 4.70 -0.53 -6.22
C SER A 114 4.73 -1.05 -4.78
N ARG A 115 4.58 -0.17 -3.80
CA ARG A 115 4.33 -0.57 -2.41
C ARG A 115 2.82 -0.52 -2.13
N HIS A 116 2.12 -1.66 -2.25
CA HIS A 116 0.70 -1.82 -1.92
C HIS A 116 -0.29 -1.00 -2.79
N GLY A 117 0.15 -0.39 -3.91
CA GLY A 117 -0.73 0.40 -4.78
C GLY A 117 -1.57 -0.45 -5.74
N VAL A 118 -1.01 -1.54 -6.25
CA VAL A 118 -1.61 -2.34 -7.34
C VAL A 118 -2.82 -3.19 -6.92
N MET A 119 -3.10 -3.35 -5.62
CA MET A 119 -4.24 -4.12 -5.10
C MET A 119 -5.60 -3.45 -5.35
N PHE A 120 -5.60 -2.20 -5.82
CA PHE A 120 -6.81 -1.38 -5.94
C PHE A 120 -7.27 -1.20 -7.39
N PHE A 121 -6.66 -1.87 -8.36
CA PHE A 121 -7.11 -1.84 -9.75
C PHE A 121 -8.49 -2.49 -9.93
N ASP A 122 -9.37 -1.85 -10.67
CA ASP A 122 -10.69 -2.38 -11.04
C ASP A 122 -10.57 -3.61 -11.95
N ASP A 123 -9.76 -3.48 -13.00
CA ASP A 123 -9.32 -4.59 -13.87
C ASP A 123 -7.79 -4.74 -13.78
N PRO A 124 -7.30 -5.60 -12.88
CA PRO A 124 -5.86 -5.74 -12.69
C PRO A 124 -5.15 -6.30 -13.93
N VAL A 125 -5.79 -7.17 -14.73
CA VAL A 125 -5.18 -7.72 -15.95
C VAL A 125 -4.98 -6.61 -16.98
N ALA A 126 -5.98 -5.77 -17.21
CA ALA A 126 -5.87 -4.64 -18.13
C ALA A 126 -4.85 -3.61 -17.63
N ALA A 127 -4.86 -3.29 -16.33
CA ALA A 127 -3.92 -2.34 -15.74
C ALA A 127 -2.46 -2.82 -15.86
N PHE A 128 -2.16 -4.05 -15.49
CA PHE A 128 -0.80 -4.59 -15.64
C PHE A 128 -0.37 -4.70 -17.11
N ARG A 129 -1.28 -5.03 -18.04
CA ARG A 129 -0.99 -5.02 -19.48
C ARG A 129 -0.64 -3.61 -19.96
N HIS A 130 -1.36 -2.59 -19.50
CA HIS A 130 -1.03 -1.20 -19.79
C HIS A 130 0.35 -0.82 -19.23
N LEU A 131 0.62 -1.10 -17.95
CA LEU A 131 1.89 -0.85 -17.29
C LEU A 131 3.06 -1.52 -18.00
N ARG A 132 2.89 -2.78 -18.47
CA ARG A 132 3.89 -3.45 -19.30
C ARG A 132 4.23 -2.64 -20.55
N GLY A 133 3.22 -2.01 -21.16
CA GLY A 133 3.43 -1.11 -22.32
C GLY A 133 4.27 0.12 -22.02
N LEU A 134 4.37 0.56 -20.77
CA LEU A 134 5.20 1.67 -20.34
C LEU A 134 6.66 1.27 -20.04
N ALA A 135 6.95 -0.01 -19.94
CA ALA A 135 8.27 -0.54 -19.61
C ALA A 135 9.09 -0.87 -20.86
N VAL A 136 10.40 -0.87 -20.76
CA VAL A 136 11.26 -1.46 -21.79
C VAL A 136 11.12 -2.98 -21.79
N ALA A 137 11.43 -3.64 -22.89
CA ALA A 137 11.41 -5.09 -22.97
C ALA A 137 12.37 -5.71 -21.93
N GLY A 138 11.91 -6.73 -21.20
CA GLY A 138 12.66 -7.36 -20.12
C GLY A 138 12.73 -6.55 -18.81
N ALA A 139 12.04 -5.42 -18.70
CA ALA A 139 12.00 -4.64 -17.48
C ALA A 139 11.38 -5.42 -16.32
N PRO A 140 11.98 -5.43 -15.13
CA PRO A 140 11.38 -6.01 -13.96
C PRO A 140 10.21 -5.14 -13.45
N LEU A 141 9.17 -5.82 -12.96
CA LEU A 141 8.12 -5.28 -12.12
C LEU A 141 8.25 -5.89 -10.72
N ILE A 142 8.37 -5.06 -9.70
CA ILE A 142 8.44 -5.50 -8.31
C ILE A 142 7.34 -4.80 -7.52
N PHE A 143 6.50 -5.56 -6.81
CA PHE A 143 5.49 -4.96 -5.95
C PHE A 143 5.27 -5.74 -4.66
N SER A 144 4.69 -5.07 -3.66
CA SER A 144 4.20 -5.70 -2.45
C SER A 144 2.67 -5.69 -2.39
N CYS A 145 2.10 -6.72 -1.78
CA CYS A 145 0.69 -6.80 -1.41
C CYS A 145 0.53 -7.60 -0.13
N PHE A 146 -0.57 -7.40 0.62
CA PHE A 146 -0.81 -8.18 1.83
C PHE A 146 -1.18 -9.63 1.48
N ARG A 147 -0.75 -10.55 2.35
CA ARG A 147 -1.23 -11.92 2.45
C ARG A 147 -2.62 -11.95 3.08
N GLY A 148 -3.09 -13.12 3.53
CA GLY A 148 -4.41 -13.27 4.12
C GLY A 148 -4.67 -12.32 5.29
N ARG A 149 -5.95 -11.94 5.50
CA ARG A 149 -6.33 -11.09 6.64
C ARG A 149 -5.97 -11.73 7.97
N ASP A 150 -6.14 -13.03 8.09
CA ASP A 150 -5.84 -13.84 9.28
C ASP A 150 -4.35 -13.86 9.63
N GLU A 151 -3.48 -13.63 8.67
CA GLU A 151 -2.04 -13.51 8.85
C GLU A 151 -1.59 -12.08 9.24
N ASN A 152 -2.49 -11.10 9.12
CA ASN A 152 -2.25 -9.67 9.38
C ASN A 152 -2.96 -9.23 10.67
N ARG A 153 -2.25 -9.29 11.80
CA ARG A 153 -2.85 -9.05 13.13
C ARG A 153 -3.49 -7.66 13.26
N TRP A 154 -2.94 -6.64 12.61
CA TRP A 154 -3.51 -5.29 12.57
C TRP A 154 -4.94 -5.23 12.00
N ALA A 155 -5.33 -6.23 11.21
CA ALA A 155 -6.68 -6.36 10.66
C ALA A 155 -7.46 -7.51 11.30
N ALA A 156 -6.81 -8.65 11.57
CA ALA A 156 -7.43 -9.84 12.13
C ALA A 156 -7.99 -9.58 13.53
N ASP A 157 -7.25 -8.88 14.38
CA ASP A 157 -7.66 -8.62 15.77
C ASP A 157 -8.84 -7.64 15.87
N LEU A 158 -9.12 -6.89 14.80
CA LEU A 158 -10.30 -6.03 14.71
C LEU A 158 -11.57 -6.77 14.26
N VAL A 159 -11.46 -7.99 13.74
CA VAL A 159 -12.62 -8.76 13.25
C VAL A 159 -13.69 -8.96 14.32
N PRO A 160 -13.38 -9.35 15.58
CA PRO A 160 -14.38 -9.48 16.62
C PRO A 160 -15.14 -8.18 16.90
N VAL A 161 -14.44 -7.04 16.87
CA VAL A 161 -15.06 -5.71 17.05
C VAL A 161 -16.00 -5.42 15.87
N ILE A 162 -15.54 -5.64 14.64
CA ILE A 162 -16.38 -5.42 13.45
C ILE A 162 -17.62 -6.33 13.50
N HIS A 163 -17.46 -7.60 13.92
CA HIS A 163 -18.57 -8.53 14.03
C HIS A 163 -19.59 -8.12 15.09
N GLN A 164 -19.15 -7.58 16.22
CA GLN A 164 -20.03 -7.12 17.30
C GLN A 164 -20.86 -5.90 16.89
N PHE A 165 -20.27 -4.95 16.16
CA PHE A 165 -20.91 -3.66 15.86
C PHE A 165 -21.52 -3.60 14.47
N ALA A 166 -21.05 -4.39 13.50
CA ALA A 166 -21.51 -4.43 12.13
C ALA A 166 -21.51 -5.87 11.55
N PRO A 167 -22.29 -6.81 12.14
CA PRO A 167 -22.25 -8.23 11.77
C PRO A 167 -22.58 -8.46 10.29
N GLN A 168 -23.43 -7.63 9.70
CA GLN A 168 -23.78 -7.72 8.28
C GLN A 168 -22.57 -7.41 7.38
N GLN A 169 -21.71 -6.46 7.76
CA GLN A 169 -20.46 -6.16 7.02
C GLN A 169 -19.43 -7.28 7.19
N ALA A 170 -19.34 -7.87 8.38
CA ALA A 170 -18.44 -8.98 8.64
C ALA A 170 -18.78 -10.23 7.81
N ALA A 171 -20.06 -10.43 7.47
CA ALA A 171 -20.55 -11.55 6.69
C ALA A 171 -20.36 -11.40 5.17
N LEU A 172 -20.00 -10.21 4.68
CA LEU A 172 -19.75 -9.99 3.26
C LEU A 172 -18.44 -10.65 2.82
N PRO A 173 -18.39 -11.25 1.61
CA PRO A 173 -17.15 -11.73 1.06
C PRO A 173 -16.16 -10.55 0.89
N PRO A 174 -14.85 -10.82 0.97
CA PRO A 174 -13.86 -9.78 0.71
C PRO A 174 -14.09 -9.19 -0.68
N PRO A 175 -14.00 -7.85 -0.83
CA PRO A 175 -14.16 -7.21 -2.12
C PRO A 175 -13.04 -7.65 -3.08
N PRO A 176 -13.33 -7.66 -4.39
CA PRO A 176 -12.33 -8.02 -5.40
C PRO A 176 -11.15 -7.05 -5.49
N GLN A 177 -11.32 -5.85 -4.90
CA GLN A 177 -10.30 -4.80 -4.76
C GLN A 177 -10.11 -4.47 -3.28
N GLY A 178 -8.89 -4.06 -2.92
CA GLY A 178 -8.58 -3.66 -1.55
C GLY A 178 -7.37 -4.37 -0.97
N PRO A 179 -7.08 -4.15 0.32
CA PRO A 179 -5.83 -4.60 0.93
C PRO A 179 -5.51 -6.08 0.76
N PHE A 180 -6.54 -6.94 0.72
CA PHE A 180 -6.39 -8.39 0.65
C PHE A 180 -6.80 -8.98 -0.72
N ALA A 181 -6.96 -8.14 -1.76
CA ALA A 181 -7.36 -8.59 -3.09
C ALA A 181 -6.33 -9.54 -3.74
N PHE A 182 -5.06 -9.42 -3.37
CA PHE A 182 -3.94 -10.21 -3.86
C PHE A 182 -3.38 -11.17 -2.80
N ALA A 183 -4.22 -11.60 -1.84
CA ALA A 183 -3.80 -12.53 -0.80
C ALA A 183 -3.44 -13.92 -1.36
N ASP A 184 -4.16 -14.38 -2.38
CA ASP A 184 -3.94 -15.67 -3.05
C ASP A 184 -2.82 -15.55 -4.11
N PRO A 185 -1.69 -16.26 -3.96
CA PRO A 185 -0.59 -16.24 -4.91
C PRO A 185 -0.97 -16.80 -6.30
N GLU A 186 -1.93 -17.72 -6.40
CA GLU A 186 -2.38 -18.23 -7.69
C GLU A 186 -3.16 -17.17 -8.47
N ARG A 187 -3.96 -16.35 -7.77
CA ARG A 187 -4.60 -15.18 -8.37
C ARG A 187 -3.57 -14.19 -8.91
N ILE A 188 -2.50 -13.92 -8.17
CA ILE A 188 -1.41 -13.05 -8.64
C ILE A 188 -0.78 -13.61 -9.92
N ARG A 189 -0.43 -14.90 -9.94
CA ARG A 189 0.14 -15.56 -11.13
C ARG A 189 -0.77 -15.46 -12.35
N SER A 190 -2.07 -15.72 -12.14
CA SER A 190 -3.08 -15.64 -13.20
C SER A 190 -3.19 -14.25 -13.80
N ILE A 191 -3.22 -13.20 -12.94
CA ILE A 191 -3.29 -11.80 -13.37
C ILE A 191 -2.04 -11.43 -14.18
N LEU A 192 -0.84 -11.74 -13.67
CA LEU A 192 0.41 -11.38 -14.33
C LEU A 192 0.58 -12.10 -15.67
N ALA A 193 0.29 -13.41 -15.72
CA ALA A 193 0.32 -14.18 -16.96
C ALA A 193 -0.69 -13.62 -17.99
N GLY A 194 -1.92 -13.29 -17.56
CA GLY A 194 -2.93 -12.66 -18.41
C GLY A 194 -2.54 -11.28 -18.93
N ALA A 195 -1.64 -10.59 -18.23
CA ALA A 195 -1.10 -9.30 -18.64
C ALA A 195 0.19 -9.40 -19.47
N GLY A 196 0.77 -10.61 -19.63
CA GLY A 196 1.97 -10.87 -20.40
C GLY A 196 3.26 -10.61 -19.62
N PHE A 197 3.23 -10.83 -18.31
CA PHE A 197 4.44 -10.90 -17.49
C PHE A 197 4.82 -12.35 -17.25
N ASP A 198 6.13 -12.65 -17.31
CA ASP A 198 6.69 -13.98 -17.12
C ASP A 198 7.50 -14.09 -15.82
N ALA A 199 7.85 -15.33 -15.45
CA ALA A 199 8.75 -15.67 -14.37
C ALA A 199 8.36 -15.08 -12.99
N ALA A 200 7.05 -15.01 -12.68
CA ALA A 200 6.55 -14.46 -11.42
C ALA A 200 7.08 -15.26 -10.21
N ARG A 201 7.92 -14.63 -9.40
CA ARG A 201 8.35 -15.08 -8.07
C ARG A 201 7.52 -14.37 -7.02
N ILE A 202 7.01 -15.11 -6.04
CA ILE A 202 6.16 -14.61 -4.98
C ILE A 202 6.76 -15.10 -3.67
N GLU A 203 7.36 -14.19 -2.92
CA GLU A 203 8.11 -14.50 -1.70
C GLU A 203 7.39 -13.94 -0.48
N PRO A 204 7.18 -14.74 0.58
CA PRO A 204 6.54 -14.29 1.79
C PRO A 204 7.48 -13.40 2.61
N VAL A 205 6.92 -12.35 3.19
CA VAL A 205 7.60 -11.47 4.14
C VAL A 205 6.71 -11.26 5.35
N ASP A 206 7.26 -11.54 6.53
CA ASP A 206 6.64 -11.23 7.80
C ASP A 206 7.44 -10.09 8.46
N CYS A 207 6.76 -9.07 8.96
CA CYS A 207 7.41 -7.91 9.57
C CYS A 207 6.54 -7.24 10.63
N ASP A 208 7.14 -6.34 11.37
CA ASP A 208 6.45 -5.46 12.31
C ASP A 208 5.59 -4.42 11.58
N PHE A 209 4.38 -4.23 12.06
CA PHE A 209 3.46 -3.18 11.66
C PHE A 209 3.27 -2.20 12.83
N ILE A 210 4.08 -1.15 12.86
CA ILE A 210 4.15 -0.21 13.98
C ILE A 210 3.06 0.85 13.82
N THR A 211 1.99 0.74 14.59
CA THR A 211 0.82 1.62 14.49
C THR A 211 0.89 2.84 15.41
N GLY A 212 1.60 2.74 16.52
CA GLY A 212 1.82 3.83 17.46
C GLY A 212 3.25 3.86 17.99
N GLU A 213 3.76 5.04 18.30
CA GLU A 213 5.10 5.27 18.85
C GLU A 213 5.12 6.54 19.70
N GLY A 214 5.96 6.57 20.74
CA GLY A 214 6.18 7.74 21.59
C GLY A 214 5.62 7.61 22.99
N ALA A 215 5.29 8.74 23.64
CA ALA A 215 4.90 8.78 25.05
C ALA A 215 3.60 8.00 25.34
N ASP A 216 2.63 8.06 24.42
CA ASP A 216 1.39 7.29 24.50
C ASP A 216 1.16 6.57 23.15
N PRO A 217 1.79 5.40 22.94
CA PRO A 217 1.70 4.71 21.68
C PRO A 217 0.32 4.07 21.44
N VAL A 218 -0.49 3.86 22.49
CA VAL A 218 -1.86 3.36 22.38
C VAL A 218 -2.77 4.45 21.82
N ALA A 219 -2.73 5.66 22.40
CA ALA A 219 -3.49 6.80 21.90
C ALA A 219 -3.09 7.15 20.44
N GLU A 220 -1.81 7.04 20.10
CA GLU A 220 -1.28 7.22 18.75
C GLU A 220 -1.86 6.17 17.77
N THR A 221 -1.94 4.90 18.19
CA THR A 221 -2.58 3.82 17.41
C THR A 221 -4.06 4.10 17.18
N ILE A 222 -4.78 4.51 18.22
CA ILE A 222 -6.20 4.84 18.12
C ILE A 222 -6.42 6.02 17.16
N ALA A 223 -5.60 7.05 17.23
CA ALA A 223 -5.66 8.17 16.31
C ALA A 223 -5.49 7.70 14.85
N TYR A 224 -4.55 6.81 14.58
CA TYR A 224 -4.33 6.22 13.26
C TYR A 224 -5.50 5.35 12.80
N PHE A 225 -5.96 4.41 13.62
CA PHE A 225 -7.05 3.49 13.27
C PHE A 225 -8.41 4.16 13.09
N ARG A 226 -8.65 5.31 13.72
CA ARG A 226 -9.85 6.13 13.49
C ARG A 226 -9.93 6.69 12.08
N ARG A 227 -8.80 6.79 11.37
CA ARG A 227 -8.70 7.44 10.05
C ARG A 227 -8.41 6.43 8.93
N ILE A 228 -7.62 5.40 9.20
CA ILE A 228 -7.12 4.44 8.22
C ILE A 228 -7.58 3.02 8.57
N GLY A 229 -7.89 2.23 7.55
CA GLY A 229 -8.16 0.81 7.67
C GLY A 229 -9.59 0.43 8.06
N PRO A 230 -9.79 -0.83 8.47
CA PRO A 230 -11.13 -1.40 8.67
C PRO A 230 -11.89 -0.75 9.84
N PHE A 231 -11.18 -0.30 10.89
CA PHE A 231 -11.83 0.34 12.03
C PHE A 231 -12.37 1.73 11.66
N ALA A 232 -11.67 2.49 10.83
CA ALA A 232 -12.19 3.76 10.32
C ALA A 232 -13.48 3.56 9.50
N ALA A 233 -13.57 2.46 8.75
CA ALA A 233 -14.79 2.11 8.03
C ALA A 233 -15.93 1.73 8.99
N LEU A 234 -15.64 0.97 10.04
CA LEU A 234 -16.61 0.61 11.10
C LEU A 234 -17.18 1.86 11.78
N LEU A 235 -16.32 2.78 12.25
CA LEU A 235 -16.75 4.00 12.95
C LEU A 235 -17.70 4.88 12.13
N ARG A 236 -17.57 4.83 10.80
CA ARG A 236 -18.51 5.53 9.90
C ARG A 236 -19.85 4.84 9.75
N ALA A 237 -19.87 3.52 9.92
CA ALA A 237 -21.06 2.71 9.69
C ALA A 237 -21.94 2.57 10.92
N ILE A 238 -21.40 2.74 12.13
CA ILE A 238 -22.12 2.59 13.39
C ILE A 238 -22.68 3.92 13.91
N GLU A 239 -23.73 3.82 14.73
CA GLU A 239 -24.32 4.96 15.42
C GLU A 239 -23.30 5.62 16.36
N GLU A 240 -23.39 6.93 16.49
CA GLU A 240 -22.47 7.74 17.30
C GLU A 240 -22.43 7.26 18.77
N ALA A 241 -23.59 6.96 19.35
CA ALA A 241 -23.70 6.47 20.72
C ALA A 241 -22.94 5.15 21.00
N ARG A 242 -22.60 4.39 19.97
CA ARG A 242 -21.86 3.13 20.10
C ARG A 242 -20.36 3.25 19.81
N ARG A 243 -19.90 4.44 19.35
CA ARG A 243 -18.49 4.64 18.96
C ARG A 243 -17.53 4.52 20.14
N ASP A 244 -17.91 5.04 21.31
CA ASP A 244 -17.05 4.98 22.50
C ASP A 244 -16.84 3.54 22.98
N GLU A 245 -17.88 2.68 22.92
CA GLU A 245 -17.76 1.27 23.23
C GLU A 245 -16.79 0.56 22.25
N ALA A 246 -16.93 0.82 20.95
CA ALA A 246 -16.05 0.26 19.93
C ALA A 246 -14.59 0.74 20.09
N LEU A 247 -14.40 2.03 20.43
CA LEU A 247 -13.09 2.61 20.71
C LEU A 247 -12.41 1.95 21.91
N ALA A 248 -13.13 1.74 23.03
CA ALA A 248 -12.59 1.08 24.20
C ALA A 248 -12.11 -0.35 23.90
N MET A 249 -12.83 -1.09 23.04
CA MET A 249 -12.39 -2.43 22.63
C MET A 249 -11.10 -2.38 21.81
N VAL A 250 -10.98 -1.46 20.87
CA VAL A 250 -9.78 -1.32 20.04
C VAL A 250 -8.60 -0.79 20.86
N GLU A 251 -8.85 0.07 21.86
CA GLU A 251 -7.84 0.51 22.81
C GLU A 251 -7.26 -0.67 23.62
N ALA A 252 -8.14 -1.57 24.10
CA ALA A 252 -7.70 -2.79 24.80
C ALA A 252 -6.87 -3.71 23.89
N ILE A 253 -7.26 -3.85 22.61
CA ILE A 253 -6.46 -4.59 21.61
C ILE A 253 -5.09 -3.93 21.42
N ALA A 254 -5.04 -2.62 21.19
CA ALA A 254 -3.80 -1.87 21.01
C ALA A 254 -2.90 -1.98 22.25
N ALA A 255 -3.45 -1.90 23.46
CA ALA A 255 -2.72 -2.08 24.70
C ALA A 255 -2.10 -3.48 24.82
N GLY A 256 -2.78 -4.52 24.32
CA GLY A 256 -2.26 -5.89 24.25
C GLY A 256 -1.06 -6.06 23.30
N HIS A 257 -0.91 -5.17 22.33
CA HIS A 257 0.21 -5.13 21.39
C HIS A 257 1.31 -4.10 21.75
N ARG A 258 1.22 -3.50 22.94
CA ARG A 258 2.23 -2.54 23.39
C ARG A 258 3.53 -3.23 23.73
N SER A 259 4.63 -2.71 23.18
CA SER A 259 6.01 -3.11 23.47
C SER A 259 6.85 -1.85 23.71
N GLY A 260 7.07 -1.54 24.98
CA GLY A 260 7.78 -0.32 25.39
C GLY A 260 7.04 0.96 24.96
N ASP A 261 7.69 1.77 24.16
CA ASP A 261 7.18 3.01 23.59
C ASP A 261 6.45 2.83 22.23
N ARG A 262 6.12 1.59 21.85
CA ARG A 262 5.47 1.25 20.58
C ARG A 262 4.24 0.38 20.78
N VAL A 263 3.35 0.42 19.77
CA VAL A 263 2.33 -0.61 19.52
C VAL A 263 2.67 -1.31 18.22
N VAL A 264 2.88 -2.62 18.29
CA VAL A 264 3.42 -3.43 17.19
C VAL A 264 2.49 -4.61 16.93
N PHE A 265 1.89 -4.65 15.75
CA PHE A 265 1.20 -5.83 15.22
C PHE A 265 2.13 -6.57 14.27
N SER A 266 1.85 -7.83 13.95
CA SER A 266 2.48 -8.48 12.81
C SER A 266 1.76 -8.13 11.51
N ALA A 267 2.54 -7.95 10.45
CA ALA A 267 2.06 -7.91 9.08
C ALA A 267 2.70 -9.01 8.25
N ALA A 268 1.91 -9.56 7.34
CA ALA A 268 2.31 -10.58 6.39
C ALA A 268 2.02 -10.09 4.98
N ALA A 269 3.06 -10.08 4.14
CA ALA A 269 2.98 -9.59 2.77
C ALA A 269 3.63 -10.58 1.79
N TRP A 270 3.29 -10.43 0.51
CA TRP A 270 4.04 -10.95 -0.61
C TRP A 270 4.93 -9.86 -1.18
N ILE A 271 6.18 -10.19 -1.47
CA ILE A 271 7.01 -9.46 -2.43
C ILE A 271 6.96 -10.24 -3.74
N VAL A 272 6.46 -9.59 -4.76
CA VAL A 272 6.28 -10.19 -6.08
C VAL A 272 7.27 -9.55 -7.04
N SER A 273 7.99 -10.37 -7.79
CA SER A 273 8.85 -9.93 -8.88
C SER A 273 8.56 -10.73 -10.15
N CYS A 274 8.52 -10.05 -11.29
CA CYS A 274 8.34 -10.66 -12.61
C CYS A 274 9.00 -9.77 -13.66
N VAL A 275 9.06 -10.26 -14.90
CA VAL A 275 9.65 -9.52 -16.01
C VAL A 275 8.64 -9.30 -17.13
N SER A 276 8.76 -8.16 -17.82
CA SER A 276 8.02 -7.86 -19.02
C SER A 276 8.47 -8.82 -20.15
N ALA A 277 7.55 -9.63 -20.68
CA ALA A 277 7.80 -10.50 -21.82
C ALA A 277 7.97 -9.72 -23.13
#